data_3c461d256cf03d1996542ab14de836bd
#
_entry.id   3c461d256cf03d1996542ab14de836bd
#
_cell.length_a   1.000
_cell.length_b   1.000
_cell.length_c   1.000
_cell.angle_alpha   90.00
_cell.angle_beta   90.00
_cell.angle_gamma   90.00
#
_symmetry.space_group_name_H-M   'P 1'
#
loop_
_entity.id
_entity.type
_entity.pdbx_description
1 polymer ?
#
loop_
_entity_poly.entity_id
_entity_poly.type
_entity_poly.pdbx_seq_one_letter_code
_entity_poly.pdbx_strand_id
1 'polypeptide(L)'
;MTTDDLVQQIEETERLIVVYRNADEVVVGTQDQIYSRRGLINRTIFTAAEIGDQIVNVLERRLATMRAQLEQFDGKDTGQRQ
;
A
#
# COMPACT_ATOMS: atom_id res chain seq x y z
N MET A 1 -9.21 -11.96 7.56
CA MET A 1 -8.20 -10.95 7.97
C MET A 1 -8.46 -10.50 9.39
N THR A 2 -7.45 -10.53 10.21
CA THR A 2 -7.59 -10.09 11.61
C THR A 2 -7.33 -8.59 11.73
N THR A 3 -7.74 -8.02 12.86
CA THR A 3 -7.45 -6.62 13.14
C THR A 3 -5.94 -6.34 13.17
N ASP A 4 -5.17 -7.28 13.73
CA ASP A 4 -3.71 -7.15 13.79
C ASP A 4 -3.09 -7.12 12.40
N ASP A 5 -3.56 -7.96 11.49
CA ASP A 5 -3.08 -7.97 10.11
C ASP A 5 -3.36 -6.63 9.44
N LEU A 6 -4.54 -6.09 9.68
CA LEU A 6 -4.94 -4.81 9.11
C LEU A 6 -4.08 -3.67 9.65
N VAL A 7 -3.82 -3.65 10.96
CA VAL A 7 -2.95 -2.64 11.57
C VAL A 7 -1.54 -2.73 10.97
N GLN A 8 -1.04 -3.94 10.79
CA GLN A 8 0.28 -4.14 10.20
C GLN A 8 0.35 -3.61 8.77
N GLN A 9 -0.68 -3.86 7.98
CA GLN A 9 -0.76 -3.34 6.61
C GLN A 9 -0.82 -1.82 6.58
N ILE A 10 -1.53 -1.22 7.53
CA ILE A 10 -1.60 0.24 7.66
C ILE A 10 -0.21 0.80 7.94
N GLU A 11 0.50 0.24 8.90
CA GLU A 11 1.84 0.69 9.27
C GLU A 11 2.80 0.55 8.09
N GLU A 12 2.73 -0.57 7.39
CA GLU A 12 3.57 -0.81 6.23
C GLU A 12 3.28 0.19 5.11
N THR A 13 2.02 0.48 4.87
CA THR A 13 1.62 1.44 3.85
C THR A 13 2.10 2.84 4.21
N GLU A 14 1.98 3.24 5.48
CA GLU A 14 2.49 4.52 5.93
C GLU A 14 4.01 4.64 5.71
N ARG A 15 4.73 3.57 5.99
CA ARG A 15 6.17 3.53 5.76
C ARG A 15 6.50 3.68 4.29
N LEU A 16 5.76 2.98 3.43
CA LEU A 16 5.98 3.05 1.98
C LEU A 16 5.72 4.45 1.44
N ILE A 17 4.70 5.13 1.96
CA ILE A 17 4.42 6.50 1.54
C ILE A 17 5.63 7.40 1.78
N VAL A 18 6.25 7.28 2.94
CA VAL A 18 7.46 8.05 3.26
C VAL A 18 8.60 7.70 2.31
N VAL A 19 8.79 6.41 2.05
CA VAL A 19 9.84 5.94 1.15
C VAL A 19 9.67 6.53 -0.24
N TYR A 20 8.46 6.46 -0.80
CA TYR A 20 8.22 6.95 -2.16
C TYR A 20 8.25 8.47 -2.26
N ARG A 21 7.87 9.18 -1.21
CA ARG A 21 7.97 10.64 -1.20
C ARG A 21 9.40 11.12 -1.26
N ASN A 22 10.33 10.36 -0.70
CA ASN A 22 11.73 10.72 -0.64
C ASN A 22 12.58 10.06 -1.73
N ALA A 23 11.98 9.23 -2.56
CA ALA A 23 12.70 8.55 -3.63
C ALA A 23 12.94 9.48 -4.80
N ASP A 24 14.13 9.42 -5.38
CA ASP A 24 14.44 10.16 -6.60
C ASP A 24 13.94 9.43 -7.85
N GLU A 25 14.01 8.11 -7.80
CA GLU A 25 13.61 7.26 -8.90
C GLU A 25 12.76 6.10 -8.37
N VAL A 26 11.84 5.64 -9.22
CA VAL A 26 10.97 4.51 -8.89
C VAL A 26 11.08 3.48 -10.00
N VAL A 27 11.29 2.23 -9.61
CA VAL A 27 11.34 1.12 -10.56
C VAL A 27 9.96 0.47 -10.58
N VAL A 28 9.36 0.43 -11.77
CA VAL A 28 8.06 -0.22 -11.99
C VAL A 28 8.30 -1.41 -12.90
N GLY A 29 7.70 -2.53 -12.56
CA GLY A 29 7.83 -3.73 -13.36
C GLY A 29 6.54 -4.50 -13.40
N THR A 30 6.50 -5.45 -14.31
CA THR A 30 5.40 -6.38 -14.40
C THR A 30 5.80 -7.71 -13.79
N GLN A 31 4.83 -8.38 -13.18
CA GLN A 31 5.04 -9.70 -12.64
C GLN A 31 4.16 -10.67 -13.40
N ASP A 32 4.78 -11.68 -14.00
CA ASP A 32 4.07 -12.74 -14.70
C ASP A 32 4.04 -13.96 -13.80
N GLN A 33 2.85 -14.45 -13.52
CA GLN A 33 2.68 -15.61 -12.65
C GLN A 33 3.34 -16.86 -13.17
N ILE A 34 3.41 -16.99 -14.49
CA ILE A 34 4.06 -18.15 -15.13
C ILE A 34 5.56 -18.15 -14.84
N TYR A 35 6.14 -16.97 -14.74
CA TYR A 35 7.57 -16.79 -14.50
C TYR A 35 7.86 -16.16 -13.15
N SER A 36 6.98 -16.40 -12.18
CA SER A 36 7.08 -15.76 -10.87
C SER A 36 8.41 -15.97 -10.17
N ARG A 37 9.10 -17.06 -10.48
CA ARG A 37 10.42 -17.33 -9.91
C ARG A 37 11.47 -16.28 -10.26
N ARG A 38 11.25 -15.54 -11.34
CA ARG A 38 12.19 -14.56 -11.83
C ARG A 38 11.92 -13.16 -11.31
N GLY A 39 10.84 -12.99 -10.54
CA GLY A 39 10.47 -11.68 -10.03
C GLY A 39 9.92 -10.76 -11.11
N LEU A 40 10.37 -9.51 -11.12
CA LEU A 40 9.91 -8.54 -12.10
C LEU A 40 10.53 -8.82 -13.46
N ILE A 41 9.70 -8.93 -14.48
CA ILE A 41 10.13 -9.26 -15.83
C ILE A 41 10.46 -8.02 -16.64
N ASN A 42 9.53 -7.09 -16.72
CA ASN A 42 9.72 -5.86 -17.46
C ASN A 42 9.88 -4.73 -16.45
N ARG A 43 11.04 -4.08 -16.47
CA ARG A 43 11.34 -3.01 -15.52
C ARG A 43 11.52 -1.70 -16.26
N THR A 44 10.94 -0.67 -15.72
CA THR A 44 11.13 0.68 -16.23
C THR A 44 11.42 1.60 -15.05
N ILE A 45 12.41 2.45 -15.22
CA ILE A 45 12.77 3.42 -14.20
C ILE A 45 12.11 4.74 -14.55
N PHE A 46 11.35 5.28 -13.60
CA PHE A 46 10.70 6.57 -13.73
C PHE A 46 11.30 7.52 -12.71
N THR A 47 11.37 8.80 -13.04
CA THR A 47 11.75 9.80 -12.05
C THR A 47 10.58 10.06 -11.11
N ALA A 48 10.90 10.56 -9.92
CA ALA A 48 9.85 10.93 -8.97
C ALA A 48 8.92 12.00 -9.55
N ALA A 49 9.44 12.89 -10.38
CA ALA A 49 8.63 13.92 -11.02
C ALA A 49 7.59 13.34 -11.96
N GLU A 50 7.88 12.20 -12.57
CA GLU A 50 6.96 11.57 -13.52
C GLU A 50 5.84 10.79 -12.84
N ILE A 51 6.14 10.04 -11.78
CA ILE A 51 5.20 9.07 -11.26
C ILE A 51 5.10 9.06 -9.74
N GLY A 52 6.05 9.69 -9.04
CA GLY A 52 6.11 9.62 -7.58
C GLY A 52 4.82 10.05 -6.89
N ASP A 53 4.26 11.18 -7.31
CA ASP A 53 3.02 11.70 -6.74
C ASP A 53 1.85 10.74 -6.98
N GLN A 54 1.82 10.10 -8.13
CA GLN A 54 0.76 9.16 -8.46
C GLN A 54 0.81 7.93 -7.58
N ILE A 55 2.02 7.43 -7.32
CA ILE A 55 2.20 6.27 -6.43
C ILE A 55 1.78 6.64 -5.01
N VAL A 56 2.21 7.79 -4.52
CA VAL A 56 1.84 8.26 -3.18
C VAL A 56 0.33 8.40 -3.07
N ASN A 57 -0.32 8.96 -4.08
CA ASN A 57 -1.79 9.10 -4.08
C ASN A 57 -2.48 7.75 -4.00
N VAL A 58 -2.01 6.75 -4.75
CA VAL A 58 -2.58 5.40 -4.68
C VAL A 58 -2.41 4.81 -3.29
N LEU A 59 -1.22 4.96 -2.70
CA LEU A 59 -0.96 4.44 -1.37
C LEU A 59 -1.81 5.16 -0.31
N GLU A 60 -2.01 6.45 -0.45
CA GLU A 60 -2.87 7.20 0.48
C GLU A 60 -4.31 6.76 0.41
N ARG A 61 -4.82 6.44 -0.80
CA ARG A 61 -6.16 5.89 -0.95
C ARG A 61 -6.28 4.53 -0.30
N ARG A 62 -5.28 3.67 -0.47
CA ARG A 62 -5.26 2.37 0.19
C ARG A 62 -5.25 2.53 1.70
N LEU A 63 -4.46 3.48 2.18
CA LEU A 63 -4.38 3.75 3.61
C LEU A 63 -5.72 4.20 4.16
N ALA A 64 -6.39 5.12 3.47
CA ALA A 64 -7.72 5.60 3.88
C ALA A 64 -8.73 4.45 3.91
N THR A 65 -8.70 3.58 2.92
CA THR A 65 -9.59 2.42 2.88
C THR A 65 -9.34 1.48 4.05
N MET A 66 -8.07 1.21 4.34
CA MET A 66 -7.72 0.33 5.46
C MET A 66 -8.10 0.92 6.81
N ARG A 67 -7.93 2.23 6.98
CA ARG A 67 -8.35 2.91 8.20
C ARG A 67 -9.86 2.87 8.38
N ALA A 68 -10.60 3.05 7.29
CA ALA A 68 -12.06 2.93 7.34
C ALA A 68 -12.49 1.52 7.72
N GLN A 69 -11.82 0.51 7.19
CA GLN A 69 -12.09 -0.87 7.57
C GLN A 69 -11.81 -1.12 9.05
N LEU A 70 -10.73 -0.56 9.55
CA LEU A 70 -10.38 -0.71 10.96
C LEU A 70 -11.43 -0.05 11.86
N GLU A 71 -11.91 1.11 11.47
CA GLU A 71 -12.99 1.79 12.21
C GLU A 71 -14.27 0.96 12.22
N GLN A 72 -14.57 0.26 11.14
CA GLN A 72 -15.73 -0.62 11.09
C GLN A 72 -15.62 -1.78 12.07
N PHE A 73 -14.42 -2.35 12.21
CA PHE A 73 -14.20 -3.39 13.21
C PHE A 73 -14.42 -2.86 14.62
N ASP A 74 -13.85 -1.70 14.92
CA ASP A 74 -14.04 -1.09 16.24
C ASP A 74 -15.49 -0.73 16.49
N GLY A 75 -16.18 -0.21 15.49
CA GLY A 75 -17.59 0.13 15.59
C GLY A 75 -18.46 -1.09 15.80
N LYS A 76 -18.15 -2.20 15.13
CA LYS A 76 -18.88 -3.45 15.35
C LYS A 76 -18.72 -3.97 16.76
N ASP A 77 -17.47 -3.95 17.26
CA ASP A 77 -17.22 -4.40 18.61
C ASP A 77 -17.99 -3.56 19.63
N THR A 78 -17.98 -2.25 19.45
CA THR A 78 -18.73 -1.35 20.31
C THR A 78 -20.23 -1.63 20.23
N GLY A 79 -20.75 -1.83 19.03
CA GLY A 79 -22.16 -2.14 18.84
C GLY A 79 -22.57 -3.45 19.46
N GLN A 80 -21.72 -4.46 19.39
CA GLN A 80 -22.02 -5.76 19.96
C GLN A 80 -22.08 -5.76 21.47
N ARG A 81 -21.35 -4.88 22.10
CA ARG A 81 -21.35 -4.77 23.56
C ARG A 81 -22.58 -4.09 24.11
N GLN A 82 -23.27 -3.39 23.27
CA GLN A 82 -24.51 -2.73 23.66
C GLN A 82 -25.69 -3.66 23.54
#